data_3e5d536138cfc9c3678dbda4a6f62c63
#
_entry.id   3e5d536138cfc9c3678dbda4a6f62c63
#
_cell.length_a   1.000
_cell.length_b   1.000
_cell.length_c   1.000
_cell.angle_alpha   90.00
_cell.angle_beta   90.00
_cell.angle_gamma   90.00
#
_symmetry.space_group_name_H-M   'P 1'
#
loop_
_entity.id
_entity.type
_entity.pdbx_description
1 polymer ?
#
loop_
_entity_poly.entity_id
_entity_poly.type
_entity_poly.pdbx_seq_one_letter_code
_entity_poly.pdbx_strand_id
1 'polypeptide(L)'
;CQCLRPFTDAWTRRPMKGKTMLKPFLAASVLIAGHLVAFPAVAQDAQTVVATVNGEAITLGQMITMRQGLGPDATQNLPDTALWDLMLDQMIRQTAVAQAAGTDLSQRDMAALEIERRSYLAGSVLEKIAAAEPSEAELRAAYDQAFGSAEPAIEYNAAHILVKTKEEADAIAKQLAEGADFGTLAAEKSTDNSGPNKGDLGWFQAAQMVAPFADAVKALEKGKVSAPVETQFGWHVIKLMDSREVTPPNFDEINTELAVQVRRDRVQAEIEKRLGAAKVEKTEGLSPDLLNKTDILGE
;
A
#
# COMPACT_ATOMS: atom_id res chain seq x y z
N CYS A 1 19.23 18.77 -3.87
CA CYS A 1 20.68 18.99 -3.93
C CYS A 1 21.12 19.91 -2.82
N GLN A 2 22.03 19.40 -1.91
CA GLN A 2 22.92 20.16 -1.03
C GLN A 2 22.23 21.12 -0.05
N CYS A 3 22.43 21.10 1.22
CA CYS A 3 23.53 20.96 2.15
C CYS A 3 22.97 20.87 3.57
N LEU A 4 23.19 19.80 4.27
CA LEU A 4 23.17 19.81 5.74
C LEU A 4 24.60 19.53 6.20
N ARG A 5 25.30 20.53 6.71
CA ARG A 5 26.53 20.38 7.44
C ARG A 5 26.22 20.22 8.93
N PRO A 6 26.95 19.37 9.64
CA PRO A 6 26.79 19.22 11.08
C PRO A 6 27.46 20.40 11.81
N PHE A 7 26.76 20.96 12.76
CA PHE A 7 27.27 21.98 13.67
C PHE A 7 27.86 21.26 14.90
N THR A 8 29.17 21.07 14.86
CA THR A 8 29.97 20.80 16.06
C THR A 8 30.62 22.10 16.46
N ASP A 9 30.43 22.58 17.70
CA ASP A 9 31.51 22.93 18.56
C ASP A 9 31.08 23.74 19.80
N ALA A 10 31.61 23.24 20.89
CA ALA A 10 32.26 24.01 21.97
C ALA A 10 31.38 24.80 22.94
N TRP A 11 30.97 24.13 24.01
CA TRP A 11 30.79 24.76 25.31
C TRP A 11 31.90 24.29 26.28
N THR A 12 32.98 25.10 26.33
CA THR A 12 34.02 24.97 27.35
C THR A 12 33.48 25.41 28.70
N ARG A 13 33.47 24.47 29.65
CA ARG A 13 33.16 24.75 31.07
C ARG A 13 34.30 25.54 31.71
N ARG A 14 34.02 26.70 32.28
CA ARG A 14 34.90 27.38 33.26
C ARG A 14 34.59 26.87 34.68
N PRO A 15 35.58 26.51 35.45
CA PRO A 15 35.38 26.16 36.85
C PRO A 15 35.33 27.42 37.74
N MET A 16 34.24 27.58 38.50
CA MET A 16 34.18 28.59 39.57
C MET A 16 34.77 28.00 40.86
N LYS A 17 35.86 28.61 41.33
CA LYS A 17 36.41 28.38 42.67
C LYS A 17 35.60 29.16 43.70
N GLY A 18 34.83 28.49 44.53
CA GLY A 18 34.20 29.06 45.72
C GLY A 18 34.79 28.45 46.99
N LYS A 19 35.29 29.31 47.87
CA LYS A 19 35.94 28.98 49.11
C LYS A 19 34.97 28.46 50.18
N THR A 20 35.29 27.30 50.75
CA THR A 20 34.66 26.74 51.95
C THR A 20 34.92 27.56 53.18
N MET A 21 33.88 27.99 53.91
CA MET A 21 33.94 28.33 55.30
C MET A 21 33.04 27.36 56.09
N LEU A 22 33.68 26.52 56.85
CA LEU A 22 33.05 25.66 57.84
C LEU A 22 32.71 26.52 59.09
N LYS A 23 31.45 26.47 59.53
CA LYS A 23 31.07 26.82 60.94
C LYS A 23 30.22 25.66 61.47
N PRO A 24 30.52 25.21 62.74
CA PRO A 24 29.76 24.14 63.34
C PRO A 24 28.46 24.67 63.95
N PHE A 25 27.35 24.07 63.66
CA PHE A 25 26.09 24.29 64.39
C PHE A 25 25.60 22.97 65.00
N LEU A 26 25.28 23.10 66.28
CA LEU A 26 24.78 22.07 67.18
C LEU A 26 23.66 21.22 66.61
N ALA A 27 23.74 19.94 66.91
CA ALA A 27 22.68 18.96 66.71
C ALA A 27 21.49 19.29 67.66
N ALA A 28 20.35 19.60 67.02
CA ALA A 28 19.04 19.49 67.65
C ALA A 28 18.31 18.37 66.95
N SER A 29 18.17 17.23 67.61
CA SER A 29 17.40 16.09 67.09
C SER A 29 15.91 16.41 67.19
N VAL A 30 15.32 16.86 66.07
CA VAL A 30 13.87 16.93 65.93
C VAL A 30 13.42 15.61 65.29
N LEU A 31 12.76 14.78 66.08
CA LEU A 31 12.01 13.63 65.61
C LEU A 31 10.82 14.14 64.71
N ILE A 32 11.07 14.26 63.39
CA ILE A 32 10.00 14.47 62.45
C ILE A 32 9.34 13.10 62.22
N ALA A 33 8.18 12.91 62.83
CA ALA A 33 7.29 11.83 62.46
C ALA A 33 6.95 11.98 60.96
N GLY A 34 7.61 11.15 60.12
CA GLY A 34 7.37 11.13 58.69
C GLY A 34 5.95 10.68 58.42
N HIS A 35 5.04 11.62 58.21
CA HIS A 35 3.80 11.34 57.55
C HIS A 35 4.16 11.00 56.08
N LEU A 36 4.15 9.72 55.75
CA LEU A 36 4.09 9.26 54.38
C LEU A 36 2.79 9.84 53.78
N VAL A 37 2.89 11.00 53.16
CA VAL A 37 1.85 11.50 52.31
C VAL A 37 1.89 10.56 51.09
N ALA A 38 1.03 9.54 51.12
CA ALA A 38 0.73 8.75 49.93
C ALA A 38 0.10 9.73 48.94
N PHE A 39 0.89 10.19 47.98
CA PHE A 39 0.35 10.86 46.81
C PHE A 39 -0.61 9.86 46.16
N PRO A 40 -1.90 10.21 45.95
CA PRO A 40 -2.76 9.35 45.17
C PRO A 40 -2.05 9.13 43.85
N ALA A 41 -1.90 7.88 43.46
CA ALA A 41 -1.45 7.55 42.12
C ALA A 41 -2.49 8.16 41.15
N VAL A 42 -2.14 9.31 40.60
CA VAL A 42 -2.95 9.94 39.56
C VAL A 42 -2.99 8.90 38.44
N ALA A 43 -4.19 8.36 38.15
CA ALA A 43 -4.36 7.47 37.00
C ALA A 43 -3.83 8.22 35.78
N GLN A 44 -2.74 7.72 35.23
CA GLN A 44 -2.16 8.29 34.01
C GLN A 44 -3.08 7.92 32.85
N ASP A 45 -3.69 8.92 32.25
CA ASP A 45 -4.56 8.79 31.09
C ASP A 45 -4.00 9.58 29.90
N ALA A 46 -4.69 9.51 28.78
CA ALA A 46 -4.28 10.22 27.56
C ALA A 46 -4.25 11.75 27.74
N GLN A 47 -4.98 12.30 28.74
CA GLN A 47 -5.04 13.73 29.03
C GLN A 47 -4.01 14.18 30.06
N THR A 48 -3.22 13.27 30.62
CA THR A 48 -2.13 13.60 31.54
C THR A 48 -1.18 14.59 30.87
N VAL A 49 -1.03 15.78 31.47
CA VAL A 49 -0.14 16.83 30.96
C VAL A 49 1.29 16.46 31.25
N VAL A 50 2.13 16.39 30.22
CA VAL A 50 3.58 16.10 30.33
C VAL A 50 4.44 17.37 30.24
N ALA A 51 3.95 18.42 29.58
CA ALA A 51 4.55 19.73 29.53
C ALA A 51 3.51 20.80 29.17
N THR A 52 3.86 22.07 29.38
CA THR A 52 3.09 23.22 28.90
C THR A 52 3.99 24.21 28.18
N VAL A 53 3.52 24.76 27.08
CA VAL A 53 4.21 25.80 26.31
C VAL A 53 3.29 26.99 26.20
N ASN A 54 3.63 28.09 26.88
CA ASN A 54 2.80 29.32 26.95
C ASN A 54 1.34 29.04 27.39
N GLY A 55 1.15 28.04 28.27
CA GLY A 55 -0.19 27.62 28.75
C GLY A 55 -0.88 26.54 27.92
N GLU A 56 -0.39 26.21 26.75
CA GLU A 56 -0.86 25.10 25.94
C GLU A 56 -0.27 23.79 26.44
N ALA A 57 -1.12 22.81 26.72
CA ALA A 57 -0.71 21.51 27.27
C ALA A 57 -0.25 20.55 26.17
N ILE A 58 0.90 19.92 26.41
CA ILE A 58 1.33 18.72 25.70
C ILE A 58 0.93 17.52 26.57
N THR A 59 0.19 16.57 26.00
CA THR A 59 -0.39 15.45 26.73
C THR A 59 0.34 14.12 26.48
N LEU A 60 0.20 13.20 27.41
CA LEU A 60 0.70 11.83 27.26
C LEU A 60 0.11 11.13 26.04
N GLY A 61 -1.18 11.36 25.75
CA GLY A 61 -1.84 10.83 24.56
C GLY A 61 -1.18 11.29 23.26
N GLN A 62 -0.78 12.57 23.19
CA GLN A 62 -0.04 13.09 22.03
C GLN A 62 1.34 12.44 21.91
N MET A 63 2.06 12.24 23.01
CA MET A 63 3.35 11.54 23.04
C MET A 63 3.23 10.09 22.56
N ILE A 64 2.21 9.37 23.04
CA ILE A 64 1.96 7.98 22.63
C ILE A 64 1.62 7.92 21.14
N THR A 65 0.77 8.81 20.64
CA THR A 65 0.42 8.88 19.22
C THR A 65 1.63 9.19 18.35
N MET A 66 2.48 10.13 18.78
CA MET A 66 3.73 10.42 18.07
C MET A 66 4.64 9.19 18.02
N ARG A 67 4.79 8.45 19.14
CA ARG A 67 5.58 7.22 19.19
C ARG A 67 5.05 6.16 18.21
N GLN A 68 3.73 5.98 18.12
CA GLN A 68 3.11 5.03 17.19
C GLN A 68 3.38 5.36 15.73
N GLY A 69 3.55 6.64 15.41
CA GLY A 69 3.92 7.09 14.06
C GLY A 69 5.41 6.89 13.70
N LEU A 70 6.26 6.56 14.68
CA LEU A 70 7.67 6.27 14.43
C LEU A 70 7.85 4.84 13.93
N GLY A 71 8.64 4.67 12.88
CA GLY A 71 9.00 3.33 12.39
C GLY A 71 9.84 2.53 13.39
N PRO A 72 9.91 1.19 13.22
CA PRO A 72 10.68 0.31 14.11
C PRO A 72 12.15 0.74 14.27
N ASP A 73 12.77 1.20 13.19
CA ASP A 73 14.19 1.61 13.21
C ASP A 73 14.45 2.83 14.10
N ALA A 74 13.48 3.73 14.24
CA ALA A 74 13.60 4.90 15.09
C ALA A 74 13.47 4.57 16.58
N THR A 75 12.82 3.45 16.91
CA THR A 75 12.52 3.07 18.31
C THR A 75 13.44 1.98 18.86
N GLN A 76 14.05 1.13 18.01
CA GLN A 76 14.87 0.00 18.45
C GLN A 76 16.26 0.38 18.98
N ASN A 77 16.79 1.53 18.57
CA ASN A 77 18.17 1.93 18.85
C ASN A 77 18.32 2.92 20.01
N LEU A 78 17.22 3.35 20.63
CA LEU A 78 17.25 4.32 21.73
C LEU A 78 16.57 3.74 22.99
N PRO A 79 17.16 3.94 24.19
CA PRO A 79 16.45 3.68 25.43
C PRO A 79 15.16 4.51 25.50
N ASP A 80 14.11 3.98 26.13
CA ASP A 80 12.80 4.67 26.26
C ASP A 80 12.94 6.07 26.88
N THR A 81 13.86 6.27 27.82
CA THR A 81 14.13 7.59 28.41
C THR A 81 14.68 8.60 27.41
N ALA A 82 15.64 8.18 26.58
CA ALA A 82 16.20 9.05 25.54
C ALA A 82 15.18 9.37 24.44
N LEU A 83 14.37 8.37 24.05
CA LEU A 83 13.28 8.55 23.08
C LEU A 83 12.23 9.52 23.65
N TRP A 84 11.85 9.38 24.92
CA TRP A 84 10.94 10.28 25.60
C TRP A 84 11.43 11.73 25.54
N ASP A 85 12.68 11.97 25.95
CA ASP A 85 13.27 13.32 25.99
C ASP A 85 13.31 13.95 24.58
N LEU A 86 13.71 13.18 23.56
CA LEU A 86 13.74 13.65 22.19
C LEU A 86 12.34 14.00 21.66
N MET A 87 11.36 13.14 21.90
CA MET A 87 9.98 13.36 21.45
C MET A 87 9.36 14.56 22.15
N LEU A 88 9.56 14.69 23.46
CA LEU A 88 9.04 15.82 24.24
C LEU A 88 9.67 17.14 23.78
N ASP A 89 11.00 17.18 23.60
CA ASP A 89 11.69 18.36 23.09
C ASP A 89 11.19 18.75 21.69
N GLN A 90 10.99 17.76 20.81
CA GLN A 90 10.41 17.98 19.48
C GLN A 90 9.01 18.60 19.57
N MET A 91 8.13 18.07 20.44
CA MET A 91 6.77 18.59 20.60
C MET A 91 6.78 20.00 21.18
N ILE A 92 7.63 20.27 22.17
CA ILE A 92 7.80 21.62 22.73
C ILE A 92 8.19 22.63 21.64
N ARG A 93 9.17 22.28 20.80
CA ARG A 93 9.61 23.15 19.69
C ARG A 93 8.51 23.36 18.67
N GLN A 94 7.81 22.29 18.28
CA GLN A 94 6.70 22.40 17.33
C GLN A 94 5.57 23.29 17.87
N THR A 95 5.20 23.10 19.15
CA THR A 95 4.16 23.93 19.78
C THR A 95 4.57 25.39 19.83
N ALA A 96 5.81 25.68 20.26
CA ALA A 96 6.30 27.06 20.32
C ALA A 96 6.34 27.74 18.96
N VAL A 97 6.71 27.02 17.90
CA VAL A 97 6.72 27.56 16.53
C VAL A 97 5.30 27.71 16.00
N ALA A 98 4.43 26.70 16.22
CA ALA A 98 3.04 26.76 15.78
C ALA A 98 2.27 27.92 16.38
N GLN A 99 2.54 28.27 17.64
CA GLN A 99 1.95 29.43 18.31
C GLN A 99 2.30 30.79 17.62
N ALA A 100 3.41 30.85 16.88
CA ALA A 100 3.76 32.04 16.10
C ALA A 100 2.82 32.29 14.91
N ALA A 101 2.09 31.28 14.44
CA ALA A 101 1.06 31.45 13.43
C ALA A 101 -0.15 32.25 13.95
N GLY A 102 -0.32 32.33 15.27
CA GLY A 102 -1.45 33.01 15.90
C GLY A 102 -2.78 32.29 15.66
N THR A 103 -3.87 33.04 15.84
CA THR A 103 -5.25 32.54 15.64
C THR A 103 -5.84 32.96 14.29
N ASP A 104 -5.20 33.87 13.58
CA ASP A 104 -5.65 34.42 12.28
C ASP A 104 -4.92 33.70 11.13
N LEU A 105 -5.33 32.47 10.88
CA LEU A 105 -4.76 31.64 9.84
C LEU A 105 -5.16 32.12 8.45
N SER A 106 -4.24 32.01 7.49
CA SER A 106 -4.53 32.24 6.08
C SER A 106 -5.57 31.28 5.52
N GLN A 107 -6.27 31.66 4.44
CA GLN A 107 -7.20 30.75 3.74
C GLN A 107 -6.52 29.47 3.29
N ARG A 108 -5.25 29.57 2.90
CA ARG A 108 -4.41 28.42 2.55
C ARG A 108 -4.20 27.47 3.73
N ASP A 109 -3.79 28.02 4.89
CA ASP A 109 -3.54 27.19 6.08
C ASP A 109 -4.81 26.51 6.57
N MET A 110 -5.92 27.23 6.58
CA MET A 110 -7.23 26.66 6.94
C MET A 110 -7.63 25.53 6.00
N ALA A 111 -7.46 25.70 4.69
CA ALA A 111 -7.77 24.67 3.70
C ALA A 111 -6.86 23.44 3.86
N ALA A 112 -5.56 23.64 4.09
CA ALA A 112 -4.59 22.56 4.30
C ALA A 112 -4.92 21.76 5.56
N LEU A 113 -5.15 22.42 6.69
CA LEU A 113 -5.52 21.76 7.95
C LEU A 113 -6.82 20.96 7.83
N GLU A 114 -7.83 21.49 7.11
CA GLU A 114 -9.08 20.76 6.92
C GLU A 114 -8.92 19.54 6.01
N ILE A 115 -8.05 19.59 4.99
CA ILE A 115 -7.70 18.44 4.16
C ILE A 115 -6.99 17.38 5.00
N GLU A 116 -6.00 17.76 5.80
CA GLU A 116 -5.26 16.84 6.68
C GLU A 116 -6.18 16.20 7.71
N ARG A 117 -7.03 17.00 8.36
CA ARG A 117 -8.02 16.50 9.32
C ARG A 117 -8.95 15.45 8.71
N ARG A 118 -9.50 15.72 7.52
CA ARG A 118 -10.36 14.77 6.80
C ARG A 118 -9.61 13.50 6.42
N SER A 119 -8.42 13.63 5.90
CA SER A 119 -7.58 12.51 5.50
C SER A 119 -7.25 11.60 6.69
N TYR A 120 -6.87 12.20 7.81
CA TYR A 120 -6.58 11.47 9.05
C TYR A 120 -7.82 10.73 9.56
N LEU A 121 -8.97 11.40 9.67
CA LEU A 121 -10.21 10.79 10.17
C LEU A 121 -10.69 9.66 9.25
N ALA A 122 -10.64 9.86 7.92
CA ALA A 122 -11.00 8.84 6.97
C ALA A 122 -10.05 7.63 7.07
N GLY A 123 -8.74 7.87 7.09
CA GLY A 123 -7.72 6.84 7.28
C GLY A 123 -7.93 6.04 8.56
N SER A 124 -8.16 6.71 9.70
CA SER A 124 -8.40 6.05 11.00
C SER A 124 -9.65 5.14 11.01
N VAL A 125 -10.71 5.51 10.28
CA VAL A 125 -11.91 4.66 10.13
C VAL A 125 -11.58 3.42 9.30
N LEU A 126 -10.90 3.60 8.16
CA LEU A 126 -10.59 2.51 7.24
C LEU A 126 -9.53 1.56 7.83
N GLU A 127 -8.56 2.08 8.58
CA GLU A 127 -7.55 1.29 9.28
C GLU A 127 -8.20 0.32 10.29
N LYS A 128 -9.17 0.79 11.10
CA LYS A 128 -9.89 -0.07 12.04
C LYS A 128 -10.62 -1.21 11.34
N ILE A 129 -11.16 -0.97 10.15
CA ILE A 129 -11.84 -1.98 9.34
C ILE A 129 -10.84 -2.97 8.76
N ALA A 130 -9.71 -2.47 8.25
CA ALA A 130 -8.64 -3.30 7.70
C ALA A 130 -7.90 -4.12 8.77
N ALA A 131 -7.76 -3.60 9.99
CA ALA A 131 -7.06 -4.28 11.09
C ALA A 131 -7.83 -5.48 11.66
N ALA A 132 -9.16 -5.56 11.44
CA ALA A 132 -9.95 -6.68 11.91
C ALA A 132 -9.57 -7.97 11.16
N GLU A 133 -9.15 -9.01 11.91
CA GLU A 133 -8.83 -10.30 11.29
C GLU A 133 -10.06 -10.90 10.59
N PRO A 134 -9.92 -11.39 9.36
CA PRO A 134 -10.98 -12.11 8.70
C PRO A 134 -11.31 -13.42 9.42
N SER A 135 -12.59 -13.72 9.54
CA SER A 135 -13.05 -15.02 10.04
C SER A 135 -12.82 -16.10 8.98
N GLU A 136 -12.72 -17.36 9.41
CA GLU A 136 -12.61 -18.49 8.50
C GLU A 136 -13.77 -18.55 7.50
N ALA A 137 -14.98 -18.16 7.93
CA ALA A 137 -16.14 -18.12 7.05
C ALA A 137 -16.00 -17.11 5.91
N GLU A 138 -15.41 -15.95 6.17
CA GLU A 138 -15.15 -14.93 5.14
C GLU A 138 -14.04 -15.36 4.20
N LEU A 139 -12.99 -16.01 4.72
CA LEU A 139 -11.92 -16.57 3.90
C LEU A 139 -12.45 -17.66 2.96
N ARG A 140 -13.31 -18.56 3.48
CA ARG A 140 -13.95 -19.58 2.65
C ARG A 140 -14.87 -18.97 1.60
N ALA A 141 -15.66 -17.96 1.97
CA ALA A 141 -16.52 -17.25 1.01
C ALA A 141 -15.69 -16.58 -0.10
N ALA A 142 -14.57 -15.96 0.23
CA ALA A 142 -13.66 -15.37 -0.76
C ALA A 142 -13.02 -16.45 -1.67
N TYR A 143 -12.64 -17.59 -1.10
CA TYR A 143 -12.15 -18.73 -1.85
C TYR A 143 -13.21 -19.29 -2.80
N ASP A 144 -14.43 -19.50 -2.33
CA ASP A 144 -15.55 -20.00 -3.13
C ASP A 144 -15.94 -19.00 -4.24
N GLN A 145 -15.86 -17.71 -3.95
CA GLN A 145 -16.10 -16.68 -4.97
C GLN A 145 -15.02 -16.71 -6.06
N ALA A 146 -13.78 -16.93 -5.70
CA ALA A 146 -12.67 -16.96 -6.64
C ALA A 146 -12.60 -18.28 -7.45
N PHE A 147 -12.95 -19.40 -6.84
CA PHE A 147 -12.68 -20.74 -7.36
C PHE A 147 -13.90 -21.68 -7.35
N GLY A 148 -14.94 -21.40 -6.56
CA GLY A 148 -16.04 -22.36 -6.32
C GLY A 148 -16.97 -22.63 -7.51
N SER A 149 -17.02 -21.72 -8.48
CA SER A 149 -17.77 -21.89 -9.73
C SER A 149 -16.88 -22.18 -10.94
N ALA A 150 -15.58 -22.24 -10.75
CA ALA A 150 -14.65 -22.51 -11.82
C ALA A 150 -14.72 -24.02 -12.17
N GLU A 151 -15.27 -24.34 -13.35
CA GLU A 151 -14.89 -25.59 -13.99
C GLU A 151 -13.35 -25.65 -14.03
N PRO A 152 -12.75 -26.87 -13.92
CA PRO A 152 -11.30 -26.98 -13.97
C PRO A 152 -10.78 -26.16 -15.16
N ALA A 153 -10.02 -25.11 -14.89
CA ALA A 153 -9.46 -24.29 -15.94
C ALA A 153 -8.47 -25.14 -16.72
N ILE A 154 -8.66 -25.22 -18.04
CA ILE A 154 -7.69 -25.92 -18.90
C ILE A 154 -6.70 -24.87 -19.39
N GLU A 155 -5.43 -25.09 -19.10
CA GLU A 155 -4.32 -24.38 -19.73
C GLU A 155 -3.84 -25.15 -20.96
N TYR A 156 -3.55 -24.41 -22.00
CA TYR A 156 -3.04 -24.90 -23.27
C TYR A 156 -1.63 -24.40 -23.46
N ASN A 157 -0.76 -25.28 -23.93
CA ASN A 157 0.56 -24.90 -24.45
C ASN A 157 0.51 -25.06 -25.96
N ALA A 158 0.65 -23.97 -26.71
CA ALA A 158 0.55 -23.99 -28.15
C ALA A 158 1.61 -23.12 -28.81
N ALA A 159 1.88 -23.43 -30.06
CA ALA A 159 2.64 -22.60 -30.97
C ALA A 159 1.74 -22.16 -32.15
N HIS A 160 2.02 -20.98 -32.71
CA HIS A 160 1.29 -20.49 -33.87
C HIS A 160 2.19 -19.86 -34.93
N ILE A 161 1.64 -19.81 -36.15
CA ILE A 161 2.21 -19.09 -37.29
C ILE A 161 1.14 -18.09 -37.72
N LEU A 162 1.44 -16.81 -37.67
CA LEU A 162 0.56 -15.73 -38.11
C LEU A 162 1.01 -15.21 -39.46
N VAL A 163 0.08 -15.15 -40.44
CA VAL A 163 0.33 -14.59 -41.77
C VAL A 163 -0.83 -13.67 -42.17
N LYS A 164 -0.63 -12.91 -43.24
CA LYS A 164 -1.60 -11.89 -43.66
C LYS A 164 -2.76 -12.43 -44.43
N THR A 165 -2.55 -13.50 -45.24
CA THR A 165 -3.56 -14.01 -46.17
C THR A 165 -3.90 -15.46 -45.90
N LYS A 166 -5.10 -15.85 -46.33
CA LYS A 166 -5.56 -17.23 -46.23
C LYS A 166 -4.70 -18.16 -47.08
N GLU A 167 -4.30 -17.73 -48.27
CA GLU A 167 -3.49 -18.49 -49.21
C GLU A 167 -2.13 -18.86 -48.61
N GLU A 168 -1.49 -17.92 -47.86
CA GLU A 168 -0.23 -18.18 -47.13
C GLU A 168 -0.46 -19.22 -46.02
N ALA A 169 -1.53 -19.09 -45.25
CA ALA A 169 -1.86 -20.03 -44.19
C ALA A 169 -2.19 -21.43 -44.73
N ASP A 170 -2.96 -21.51 -45.82
CA ASP A 170 -3.25 -22.79 -46.52
C ASP A 170 -1.96 -23.44 -47.02
N ALA A 171 -1.04 -22.69 -47.62
CA ALA A 171 0.26 -23.20 -48.04
C ALA A 171 1.11 -23.73 -46.89
N ILE A 172 1.10 -23.05 -45.74
CA ILE A 172 1.79 -23.49 -44.54
C ILE A 172 1.15 -24.77 -43.97
N ALA A 173 -0.17 -24.80 -43.86
CA ALA A 173 -0.90 -25.99 -43.39
C ALA A 173 -0.62 -27.21 -44.28
N LYS A 174 -0.53 -27.03 -45.61
CA LYS A 174 -0.13 -28.09 -46.54
C LYS A 174 1.29 -28.57 -46.31
N GLN A 175 2.28 -27.67 -46.16
CA GLN A 175 3.67 -28.06 -45.91
C GLN A 175 3.79 -28.83 -44.58
N LEU A 176 3.05 -28.42 -43.54
CA LEU A 176 3.01 -29.12 -42.26
C LEU A 176 2.40 -30.54 -42.40
N ALA A 177 1.36 -30.68 -43.22
CA ALA A 177 0.78 -32.00 -43.52
C ALA A 177 1.74 -32.92 -44.32
N GLU A 178 2.64 -32.32 -45.11
CA GLU A 178 3.71 -33.01 -45.85
C GLU A 178 4.93 -33.33 -44.99
N GLY A 179 4.93 -32.91 -43.69
CA GLY A 179 5.96 -33.25 -42.72
C GLY A 179 7.01 -32.15 -42.47
N ALA A 180 6.78 -30.94 -42.92
CA ALA A 180 7.68 -29.83 -42.63
C ALA A 180 7.72 -29.52 -41.11
N ASP A 181 8.84 -29.02 -40.64
CA ASP A 181 9.00 -28.64 -39.22
C ASP A 181 8.26 -27.34 -38.90
N PHE A 182 7.37 -27.39 -37.88
CA PHE A 182 6.53 -26.28 -37.49
C PHE A 182 7.36 -25.08 -37.04
N GLY A 183 8.36 -25.31 -36.20
CA GLY A 183 9.20 -24.25 -35.65
C GLY A 183 10.01 -23.51 -36.70
N THR A 184 10.48 -24.24 -37.72
CA THR A 184 11.20 -23.66 -38.86
C THR A 184 10.27 -22.76 -39.67
N LEU A 185 9.07 -23.25 -40.01
CA LEU A 185 8.08 -22.44 -40.72
C LEU A 185 7.61 -21.24 -39.93
N ALA A 186 7.48 -21.37 -38.60
CA ALA A 186 7.15 -20.24 -37.73
C ALA A 186 8.26 -19.15 -37.79
N ALA A 187 9.51 -19.56 -37.67
CA ALA A 187 10.64 -18.62 -37.71
C ALA A 187 10.78 -17.92 -39.09
N GLU A 188 10.43 -18.60 -40.18
CA GLU A 188 10.58 -18.09 -41.55
C GLU A 188 9.40 -17.28 -42.02
N LYS A 189 8.18 -17.65 -41.61
CA LYS A 189 6.93 -17.16 -42.22
C LYS A 189 6.06 -16.32 -41.27
N SER A 190 6.17 -16.54 -39.97
CA SER A 190 5.29 -15.86 -39.01
C SER A 190 5.61 -14.36 -38.95
N THR A 191 4.56 -13.55 -38.98
CA THR A 191 4.63 -12.10 -38.76
C THR A 191 4.47 -11.74 -37.29
N ASP A 192 4.22 -12.74 -36.42
CA ASP A 192 4.11 -12.57 -34.97
C ASP A 192 5.48 -12.54 -34.30
N ASN A 193 5.57 -11.83 -33.16
CA ASN A 193 6.80 -11.71 -32.37
C ASN A 193 7.29 -13.06 -31.81
N SER A 194 6.43 -14.06 -31.71
CA SER A 194 6.81 -15.43 -31.31
C SER A 194 7.51 -16.21 -32.42
N GLY A 195 7.45 -15.73 -33.67
CA GLY A 195 8.07 -16.40 -34.83
C GLY A 195 9.52 -16.85 -34.59
N PRO A 196 10.46 -15.97 -34.16
CA PRO A 196 11.84 -16.32 -33.87
C PRO A 196 11.99 -17.41 -32.79
N ASN A 197 11.00 -17.49 -31.88
CA ASN A 197 10.88 -18.54 -30.85
C ASN A 197 10.03 -19.72 -31.32
N LYS A 198 10.08 -20.06 -32.61
CA LYS A 198 9.34 -21.18 -33.19
C LYS A 198 7.82 -21.08 -33.07
N GLY A 199 7.30 -19.86 -32.86
CA GLY A 199 5.90 -19.59 -32.67
C GLY A 199 5.34 -19.94 -31.29
N ASP A 200 6.20 -20.28 -30.32
CA ASP A 200 5.82 -20.71 -28.98
C ASP A 200 5.14 -19.59 -28.19
N LEU A 201 3.97 -19.87 -27.67
CA LEU A 201 3.15 -18.96 -26.82
C LEU A 201 3.22 -19.31 -25.33
N GLY A 202 3.89 -20.42 -24.96
CA GLY A 202 3.89 -20.95 -23.62
C GLY A 202 2.51 -21.44 -23.17
N TRP A 203 2.30 -21.50 -21.83
CA TRP A 203 1.03 -21.90 -21.23
C TRP A 203 0.10 -20.70 -21.10
N PHE A 204 -1.15 -20.85 -21.54
CA PHE A 204 -2.20 -19.82 -21.46
C PHE A 204 -3.59 -20.44 -21.28
N GLN A 205 -4.51 -19.67 -20.75
CA GLN A 205 -5.93 -20.02 -20.70
C GLN A 205 -6.63 -19.53 -21.95
N ALA A 206 -7.59 -20.32 -22.46
CA ALA A 206 -8.33 -19.97 -23.68
C ALA A 206 -9.01 -18.58 -23.58
N ALA A 207 -9.45 -18.17 -22.40
CA ALA A 207 -10.06 -16.85 -22.17
C ALA A 207 -9.12 -15.66 -22.39
N GLN A 208 -7.81 -15.87 -22.43
CA GLN A 208 -6.80 -14.85 -22.71
C GLN A 208 -6.60 -14.60 -24.21
N MET A 209 -7.17 -15.44 -25.04
CA MET A 209 -7.04 -15.38 -26.50
C MET A 209 -8.33 -14.87 -27.15
N VAL A 210 -8.21 -14.34 -28.36
CA VAL A 210 -9.38 -13.99 -29.19
C VAL A 210 -10.21 -15.22 -29.52
N ALA A 211 -11.53 -15.07 -29.52
CA ALA A 211 -12.48 -16.20 -29.60
C ALA A 211 -12.19 -17.23 -30.71
N PRO A 212 -11.92 -16.85 -32.00
CA PRO A 212 -11.65 -17.85 -33.03
C PRO A 212 -10.38 -18.67 -32.73
N PHE A 213 -9.34 -18.06 -32.17
CA PHE A 213 -8.10 -18.74 -31.76
C PHE A 213 -8.35 -19.70 -30.59
N ALA A 214 -9.07 -19.22 -29.57
CA ALA A 214 -9.44 -20.00 -28.39
C ALA A 214 -10.26 -21.24 -28.75
N ASP A 215 -11.24 -21.08 -29.66
CA ASP A 215 -12.09 -22.18 -30.08
C ASP A 215 -11.31 -23.23 -30.90
N ALA A 216 -10.38 -22.77 -31.75
CA ALA A 216 -9.50 -23.67 -32.48
C ALA A 216 -8.58 -24.47 -31.55
N VAL A 217 -7.97 -23.83 -30.55
CA VAL A 217 -7.11 -24.52 -29.59
C VAL A 217 -7.87 -25.56 -28.77
N LYS A 218 -9.11 -25.23 -28.33
CA LYS A 218 -9.96 -26.17 -27.56
C LYS A 218 -10.35 -27.41 -28.37
N ALA A 219 -10.47 -27.25 -29.69
CA ALA A 219 -10.85 -28.35 -30.60
C ALA A 219 -9.67 -29.25 -31.02
N LEU A 220 -8.42 -28.81 -30.73
CA LEU A 220 -7.24 -29.56 -31.14
C LEU A 220 -6.87 -30.65 -30.14
N GLU A 221 -6.46 -31.81 -30.65
CA GLU A 221 -5.76 -32.82 -29.88
C GLU A 221 -4.28 -32.50 -29.76
N LYS A 222 -3.64 -32.96 -28.66
CA LYS A 222 -2.20 -32.80 -28.44
C LYS A 222 -1.38 -33.25 -29.65
N GLY A 223 -0.47 -32.40 -30.09
CA GLY A 223 0.43 -32.60 -31.21
C GLY A 223 -0.19 -32.27 -32.58
N LYS A 224 -1.48 -31.97 -32.64
CA LYS A 224 -2.18 -31.65 -33.92
C LYS A 224 -2.04 -30.19 -34.27
N VAL A 225 -2.21 -29.93 -35.59
CA VAL A 225 -2.19 -28.61 -36.21
C VAL A 225 -3.59 -28.27 -36.69
N SER A 226 -4.03 -27.03 -36.51
CA SER A 226 -5.31 -26.54 -36.95
C SER A 226 -5.39 -26.35 -38.47
N ALA A 227 -6.59 -26.32 -39.02
CA ALA A 227 -6.82 -25.58 -40.25
C ALA A 227 -6.50 -24.08 -40.06
N PRO A 228 -6.30 -23.29 -41.13
CA PRO A 228 -6.16 -21.84 -41.01
C PRO A 228 -7.35 -21.20 -40.28
N VAL A 229 -7.03 -20.37 -39.25
CA VAL A 229 -7.99 -19.69 -38.39
C VAL A 229 -7.90 -18.18 -38.60
N GLU A 230 -9.00 -17.55 -38.98
CA GLU A 230 -9.06 -16.10 -39.17
C GLU A 230 -9.31 -15.37 -37.85
N THR A 231 -8.56 -14.30 -37.62
CA THR A 231 -8.75 -13.36 -36.50
C THR A 231 -8.58 -11.93 -37.02
N GLN A 232 -8.84 -10.95 -36.16
CA GLN A 232 -8.54 -9.53 -36.43
C GLN A 232 -7.05 -9.23 -36.74
N PHE A 233 -6.14 -10.13 -36.40
CA PHE A 233 -4.70 -9.96 -36.61
C PHE A 233 -4.20 -10.59 -37.90
N GLY A 234 -5.00 -11.43 -38.53
CA GLY A 234 -4.66 -12.18 -39.72
C GLY A 234 -5.07 -13.65 -39.60
N TRP A 235 -4.34 -14.51 -40.33
CA TRP A 235 -4.58 -15.94 -40.40
C TRP A 235 -3.57 -16.70 -39.60
N HIS A 236 -4.04 -17.57 -38.69
CA HIS A 236 -3.23 -18.38 -37.81
C HIS A 236 -3.25 -19.85 -38.24
N VAL A 237 -2.10 -20.50 -38.19
CA VAL A 237 -1.96 -21.95 -38.13
C VAL A 237 -1.45 -22.30 -36.74
N ILE A 238 -2.21 -23.10 -36.00
CA ILE A 238 -1.97 -23.34 -34.58
C ILE A 238 -1.59 -24.79 -34.35
N LYS A 239 -0.57 -25.05 -33.54
CA LYS A 239 -0.20 -26.39 -33.08
C LYS A 239 -0.38 -26.50 -31.60
N LEU A 240 -1.22 -27.42 -31.13
CA LEU A 240 -1.34 -27.71 -29.69
C LEU A 240 -0.18 -28.61 -29.26
N MET A 241 0.65 -28.10 -28.35
CA MET A 241 1.78 -28.85 -27.80
C MET A 241 1.36 -29.73 -26.63
N ASP A 242 0.55 -29.16 -25.73
CA ASP A 242 0.02 -29.84 -24.56
C ASP A 242 -1.21 -29.13 -23.99
N SER A 243 -1.95 -29.81 -23.13
CA SER A 243 -3.00 -29.21 -22.31
C SER A 243 -2.98 -29.84 -20.91
N ARG A 244 -3.34 -29.04 -19.90
CA ARG A 244 -3.43 -29.51 -18.51
C ARG A 244 -4.63 -28.89 -17.82
N GLU A 245 -5.22 -29.64 -16.91
CA GLU A 245 -6.17 -29.08 -15.96
C GLU A 245 -5.39 -28.33 -14.86
N VAL A 246 -5.85 -27.11 -14.59
CA VAL A 246 -5.36 -26.32 -13.46
C VAL A 246 -6.37 -26.46 -12.34
N THR A 247 -5.99 -27.18 -11.32
CA THR A 247 -6.77 -27.24 -10.09
C THR A 247 -6.61 -25.94 -9.33
N PRO A 248 -7.67 -25.40 -8.72
CA PRO A 248 -7.54 -24.28 -7.79
C PRO A 248 -6.48 -24.58 -6.72
N PRO A 249 -5.74 -23.57 -6.28
CA PRO A 249 -4.81 -23.73 -5.16
C PRO A 249 -5.56 -24.20 -3.92
N ASN A 250 -4.90 -24.95 -3.03
CA ASN A 250 -5.53 -25.37 -1.79
C ASN A 250 -5.88 -24.15 -0.93
N PHE A 251 -7.04 -24.16 -0.28
CA PHE A 251 -7.48 -23.09 0.62
C PHE A 251 -6.41 -22.72 1.66
N ASP A 252 -5.75 -23.71 2.27
CA ASP A 252 -4.73 -23.46 3.30
C ASP A 252 -3.47 -22.80 2.73
N GLU A 253 -3.14 -23.05 1.46
CA GLU A 253 -1.96 -22.49 0.79
C GLU A 253 -2.10 -21.00 0.48
N ILE A 254 -3.33 -20.52 0.25
CA ILE A 254 -3.61 -19.12 -0.13
C ILE A 254 -4.35 -18.33 0.96
N ASN A 255 -4.39 -18.85 2.17
CA ASN A 255 -5.13 -18.24 3.27
C ASN A 255 -4.67 -16.78 3.56
N THR A 256 -3.36 -16.54 3.48
CA THR A 256 -2.78 -15.21 3.67
C THR A 256 -3.22 -14.23 2.57
N GLU A 257 -3.22 -14.67 1.32
CA GLU A 257 -3.66 -13.88 0.17
C GLU A 257 -5.17 -13.58 0.26
N LEU A 258 -5.96 -14.57 0.64
CA LEU A 258 -7.39 -14.40 0.88
C LEU A 258 -7.65 -13.38 2.01
N ALA A 259 -6.88 -13.43 3.09
CA ALA A 259 -7.01 -12.47 4.18
C ALA A 259 -6.73 -11.03 3.72
N VAL A 260 -5.72 -10.83 2.88
CA VAL A 260 -5.44 -9.51 2.27
C VAL A 260 -6.61 -9.07 1.38
N GLN A 261 -7.15 -9.98 0.57
CA GLN A 261 -8.28 -9.67 -0.31
C GLN A 261 -9.53 -9.30 0.49
N VAL A 262 -9.90 -10.08 1.50
CA VAL A 262 -11.07 -9.81 2.36
C VAL A 262 -10.94 -8.46 3.06
N ARG A 263 -9.76 -8.12 3.58
CA ARG A 263 -9.53 -6.79 4.20
C ARG A 263 -9.73 -5.66 3.19
N ARG A 264 -9.22 -5.81 1.97
CA ARG A 264 -9.38 -4.85 0.89
C ARG A 264 -10.85 -4.67 0.51
N ASP A 265 -11.57 -5.77 0.37
CA ASP A 265 -12.99 -5.75 -0.01
C ASP A 265 -13.85 -5.11 1.08
N ARG A 266 -13.55 -5.35 2.36
CA ARG A 266 -14.20 -4.67 3.49
C ARG A 266 -14.00 -3.16 3.46
N VAL A 267 -12.76 -2.71 3.18
CA VAL A 267 -12.44 -1.29 3.06
C VAL A 267 -13.23 -0.68 1.91
N GLN A 268 -13.23 -1.33 0.75
CA GLN A 268 -13.98 -0.86 -0.42
C GLN A 268 -15.49 -0.80 -0.14
N ALA A 269 -16.05 -1.85 0.44
CA ALA A 269 -17.47 -1.93 0.79
C ALA A 269 -17.87 -0.83 1.78
N GLU A 270 -17.03 -0.51 2.78
CA GLU A 270 -17.30 0.59 3.71
C GLU A 270 -17.29 1.96 3.02
N ILE A 271 -16.34 2.18 2.10
CA ILE A 271 -16.30 3.42 1.31
C ILE A 271 -17.59 3.57 0.51
N GLU A 272 -18.01 2.53 -0.20
CA GLU A 272 -19.23 2.54 -1.01
C GLU A 272 -20.49 2.75 -0.15
N LYS A 273 -20.56 2.06 0.98
CA LYS A 273 -21.64 2.21 1.95
C LYS A 273 -21.74 3.66 2.46
N ARG A 274 -20.61 4.28 2.85
CA ARG A 274 -20.58 5.67 3.32
C ARG A 274 -20.94 6.65 2.22
N LEU A 275 -20.42 6.42 1.02
CA LEU A 275 -20.73 7.25 -0.15
C LEU A 275 -22.21 7.14 -0.54
N GLY A 276 -22.76 5.93 -0.54
CA GLY A 276 -24.18 5.69 -0.85
C GLY A 276 -25.14 6.29 0.18
N ALA A 277 -24.70 6.44 1.44
CA ALA A 277 -25.49 7.09 2.49
C ALA A 277 -25.33 8.62 2.51
N ALA A 278 -24.35 9.16 1.79
CA ALA A 278 -24.06 10.60 1.79
C ALA A 278 -24.97 11.35 0.82
N LYS A 279 -25.51 12.48 1.26
CA LYS A 279 -26.14 13.44 0.37
C LYS A 279 -25.04 14.26 -0.31
N VAL A 280 -24.78 13.99 -1.59
CA VAL A 280 -23.76 14.69 -2.39
C VAL A 280 -24.43 15.73 -3.29
N GLU A 281 -24.07 17.00 -3.10
CA GLU A 281 -24.46 18.09 -3.97
C GLU A 281 -23.19 18.66 -4.65
N LYS A 282 -23.19 18.69 -5.97
CA LYS A 282 -22.07 19.27 -6.74
C LYS A 282 -22.49 20.61 -7.31
N THR A 283 -21.65 21.64 -7.11
CA THR A 283 -21.87 22.94 -7.76
C THR A 283 -21.53 22.82 -9.24
N GLU A 284 -22.49 23.09 -10.09
CA GLU A 284 -22.30 23.10 -11.55
C GLU A 284 -21.70 24.41 -12.05
N GLY A 285 -21.10 24.39 -13.23
CA GLY A 285 -20.61 25.59 -13.93
C GLY A 285 -19.24 26.11 -13.45
N LEU A 286 -18.57 25.42 -12.54
CA LEU A 286 -17.19 25.77 -12.16
C LEU A 286 -16.20 25.23 -13.19
N SER A 287 -15.31 26.12 -13.69
CA SER A 287 -14.25 25.69 -14.60
C SER A 287 -13.12 24.97 -13.86
N PRO A 288 -12.60 23.84 -14.38
CA PRO A 288 -11.40 23.19 -13.83
C PRO A 288 -10.17 24.09 -13.76
N ASP A 289 -10.10 25.13 -14.59
CA ASP A 289 -8.99 26.09 -14.61
C ASP A 289 -8.89 26.92 -13.31
N LEU A 290 -9.97 26.93 -12.50
CA LEU A 290 -9.96 27.56 -11.17
C LEU A 290 -8.93 26.93 -10.23
N LEU A 291 -8.53 25.69 -10.45
CA LEU A 291 -7.46 25.03 -9.68
C LEU A 291 -6.10 25.72 -9.79
N ASN A 292 -5.91 26.54 -10.85
CA ASN A 292 -4.66 27.28 -11.07
C ASN A 292 -4.68 28.69 -10.45
N LYS A 293 -5.79 29.11 -9.85
CA LYS A 293 -5.95 30.44 -9.23
C LYS A 293 -5.53 30.39 -7.76
N THR A 294 -4.22 30.45 -7.51
CA THR A 294 -3.68 30.45 -6.14
C THR A 294 -3.90 31.75 -5.37
N ASP A 295 -4.13 32.86 -6.10
CA ASP A 295 -4.44 34.16 -5.55
C ASP A 295 -5.69 34.19 -4.65
N ILE A 296 -6.65 33.29 -4.88
CA ILE A 296 -7.84 33.15 -4.02
C ILE A 296 -7.51 32.63 -2.61
N LEU A 297 -6.31 32.10 -2.40
CA LEU A 297 -5.83 31.62 -1.10
C LEU A 297 -5.17 32.76 -0.28
N GLY A 298 -5.12 33.98 -0.80
CA GLY A 298 -4.59 35.15 -0.08
C GLY A 298 -3.07 35.27 -0.14
N GLU A 299 -2.43 34.76 -1.19
CA GLU A 299 -0.99 34.92 -1.46
C GLU A 299 -0.73 36.13 -2.36
#